data_96879b355283f6900d5d83f01ba4e0af
#
_entry.id   96879b355283f6900d5d83f01ba4e0af
#
_cell.length_a   1.000
_cell.length_b   1.000
_cell.length_c   1.000
_cell.angle_alpha   90.00
_cell.angle_beta   90.00
_cell.angle_gamma   90.00
#
_symmetry.space_group_name_H-M   'P 1'
#
loop_
_entity.id
_entity.type
_entity.pdbx_description
1 polymer ?
#
loop_
_entity_poly.entity_id
_entity_poly.type
_entity_poly.pdbx_seq_one_letter_code
_entity_poly.pdbx_strand_id
1 'polypeptide(L)'
;MIDVYERLAKHLDNLPASYPATDSGVELRILKRLFTPEEAEAAMALTMFPESADAIAKKLGKKESDTEKLFYSMSKKGLILRLGTEQNTYMAANFIVGMWEYHVNDLDEKLIHDVNEYIPQIWEKTWAKQKTQQLRVIPVSKSISAEMNIMPYEEAESIIKKQSKLVVAPCICRKEQNMVGHGCDRPLETCLMLGAGAYFYEQNGTGRPVSQEEALEILNQGIEAGLVLQPSNSQKPLVICMCCGCCCLVLKNLNKLDEPAKVACTNYYVTVTEDDCTGCGDCEDICQMGAITVEDESAVVSLARCIGCGLCVTKCEFNATSLVEKEEFEKYAIPADTVEKYMNMVQERGLI
;
A
#
# COMPACT_ATOMS: atom_id res chain seq x y z
N MET A 1 12.44 30.48 -16.37
CA MET A 1 11.51 29.40 -16.70
C MET A 1 11.46 28.48 -15.48
N ILE A 2 10.28 28.05 -15.06
CA ILE A 2 10.12 27.06 -13.99
C ILE A 2 10.75 25.74 -14.46
N ASP A 3 11.54 25.07 -13.60
CA ASP A 3 12.18 23.79 -13.87
C ASP A 3 11.11 22.74 -14.25
N VAL A 4 11.39 21.86 -15.21
CA VAL A 4 10.48 20.80 -15.65
C VAL A 4 10.09 19.88 -14.49
N TYR A 5 11.00 19.63 -13.56
CA TYR A 5 10.77 18.79 -12.39
C TYR A 5 9.87 19.48 -11.35
N GLU A 6 9.93 20.79 -11.20
CA GLU A 6 8.98 21.55 -10.37
C GLU A 6 7.56 21.47 -10.95
N ARG A 7 7.42 21.54 -12.29
CA ARG A 7 6.13 21.38 -12.97
C ARG A 7 5.61 19.94 -12.81
N LEU A 8 6.47 18.93 -12.95
CA LEU A 8 6.11 17.54 -12.73
C LEU A 8 5.70 17.30 -11.28
N ALA A 9 6.45 17.79 -10.30
CA ALA A 9 6.10 17.67 -8.87
C ALA A 9 4.72 18.25 -8.59
N LYS A 10 4.43 19.45 -9.11
CA LYS A 10 3.11 20.07 -8.99
C LYS A 10 2.01 19.24 -9.67
N HIS A 11 2.29 18.66 -10.85
CA HIS A 11 1.35 17.78 -11.53
C HIS A 11 1.04 16.51 -10.69
N LEU A 12 2.08 15.87 -10.16
CA LEU A 12 1.93 14.68 -9.30
C LEU A 12 1.21 15.03 -7.98
N ASP A 13 1.44 16.22 -7.43
CA ASP A 13 0.72 16.66 -6.23
C ASP A 13 -0.79 16.86 -6.48
N ASN A 14 -1.20 17.16 -7.69
CA ASN A 14 -2.61 17.24 -8.07
C ASN A 14 -3.24 15.86 -8.35
N LEU A 15 -2.47 14.76 -8.30
CA LEU A 15 -2.99 13.40 -8.39
C LEU A 15 -3.52 12.92 -7.03
N PRO A 16 -4.32 11.83 -6.98
CA PRO A 16 -5.01 11.38 -5.75
C PRO A 16 -4.10 11.21 -4.54
N ALA A 17 -2.92 10.59 -4.73
CA ALA A 17 -2.02 10.26 -3.62
C ALA A 17 -1.13 11.41 -3.15
N SER A 18 -1.16 12.57 -3.83
CA SER A 18 -0.31 13.72 -3.53
C SER A 18 1.19 13.50 -3.79
N TYR A 19 1.91 14.59 -3.98
CA TYR A 19 3.37 14.67 -4.04
C TYR A 19 3.83 16.04 -3.55
N PRO A 20 3.66 16.35 -2.26
CA PRO A 20 3.82 17.69 -1.73
C PRO A 20 5.26 18.16 -1.79
N ALA A 21 5.45 19.47 -2.08
CA ALA A 21 6.74 20.12 -2.01
C ALA A 21 7.29 20.13 -0.57
N THR A 22 8.62 20.07 -0.45
CA THR A 22 9.34 20.11 0.83
C THR A 22 10.31 21.28 0.91
N ASP A 23 10.69 21.68 2.11
CA ASP A 23 11.67 22.77 2.30
C ASP A 23 13.07 22.35 1.84
N SER A 24 13.38 21.04 1.89
CA SER A 24 14.68 20.50 1.46
C SER A 24 14.78 20.27 -0.05
N GLY A 25 13.64 20.29 -0.78
CA GLY A 25 13.57 19.97 -2.20
C GLY A 25 13.89 18.50 -2.50
N VAL A 26 13.71 17.59 -1.52
CA VAL A 26 13.99 16.17 -1.69
C VAL A 26 13.11 15.54 -2.77
N GLU A 27 11.86 15.98 -2.90
CA GLU A 27 10.93 15.56 -3.95
C GLU A 27 11.49 15.83 -5.35
N LEU A 28 12.19 16.94 -5.53
CA LEU A 28 12.81 17.29 -6.81
C LEU A 28 14.08 16.46 -7.07
N ARG A 29 14.85 16.14 -6.00
CA ARG A 29 16.02 15.23 -6.14
C ARG A 29 15.58 13.85 -6.60
N ILE A 30 14.49 13.31 -6.04
CA ILE A 30 13.89 12.03 -6.44
C ILE A 30 13.48 12.08 -7.91
N LEU A 31 12.71 13.10 -8.34
CA LEU A 31 12.24 13.20 -9.72
C LEU A 31 13.41 13.36 -10.72
N LYS A 32 14.42 14.16 -10.40
CA LYS A 32 15.62 14.34 -11.26
C LYS A 32 16.42 13.05 -11.41
N ARG A 33 16.32 12.17 -10.46
CA ARG A 33 16.96 10.85 -10.53
C ARG A 33 16.16 9.86 -11.38
N LEU A 34 14.83 9.86 -11.24
CA LEU A 34 13.97 8.89 -11.89
C LEU A 34 13.68 9.25 -13.36
N PHE A 35 13.46 10.51 -13.66
CA PHE A 35 13.01 11.00 -14.96
C PHE A 35 14.10 11.77 -15.69
N THR A 36 14.22 11.54 -17.00
CA THR A 36 14.86 12.52 -17.88
C THR A 36 13.95 13.74 -18.07
N PRO A 37 14.47 14.91 -18.53
CA PRO A 37 13.62 16.07 -18.80
C PRO A 37 12.50 15.80 -19.81
N GLU A 38 12.74 14.96 -20.82
CA GLU A 38 11.73 14.59 -21.80
C GLU A 38 10.64 13.71 -21.19
N GLU A 39 11.00 12.74 -20.37
CA GLU A 39 10.07 11.88 -19.64
C GLU A 39 9.23 12.66 -18.65
N ALA A 40 9.84 13.61 -17.94
CA ALA A 40 9.14 14.50 -17.01
C ALA A 40 8.08 15.34 -17.74
N GLU A 41 8.41 15.90 -18.91
CA GLU A 41 7.47 16.65 -19.74
C GLU A 41 6.33 15.75 -20.22
N ALA A 42 6.66 14.55 -20.71
CA ALA A 42 5.67 13.60 -21.22
C ALA A 42 4.73 13.09 -20.13
N ALA A 43 5.23 12.83 -18.91
CA ALA A 43 4.45 12.34 -17.78
C ALA A 43 3.30 13.29 -17.39
N MET A 44 3.48 14.60 -17.58
CA MET A 44 2.45 15.61 -17.30
C MET A 44 1.22 15.53 -18.22
N ALA A 45 1.28 14.78 -19.32
CA ALA A 45 0.12 14.52 -20.17
C ALA A 45 -0.82 13.45 -19.62
N LEU A 46 -0.34 12.66 -18.64
CA LEU A 46 -1.09 11.57 -18.03
C LEU A 46 -1.99 12.06 -16.89
N THR A 47 -3.12 11.38 -16.75
CA THR A 47 -4.07 11.56 -15.65
C THR A 47 -4.13 10.28 -14.79
N MET A 48 -4.99 10.27 -13.79
CA MET A 48 -5.30 9.07 -12.99
C MET A 48 -6.18 8.05 -13.75
N PHE A 49 -6.55 8.32 -14.99
CA PHE A 49 -7.34 7.42 -15.84
C PHE A 49 -6.48 6.84 -16.96
N PRO A 50 -6.72 5.57 -17.35
CA PRO A 50 -6.01 4.95 -18.47
C PRO A 50 -6.38 5.61 -19.81
N GLU A 51 -5.38 5.95 -20.61
CA GLU A 51 -5.55 6.54 -21.93
C GLU A 51 -4.71 5.80 -22.98
N SER A 52 -5.21 5.73 -24.23
CA SER A 52 -4.46 5.15 -25.35
C SER A 52 -3.30 6.04 -25.79
N ALA A 53 -2.29 5.46 -26.43
CA ALA A 53 -1.18 6.21 -26.99
C ALA A 53 -1.63 7.28 -28.00
N ASP A 54 -2.68 7.00 -28.80
CA ASP A 54 -3.28 7.97 -29.74
C ASP A 54 -3.86 9.20 -29.01
N ALA A 55 -4.62 8.98 -27.92
CA ALA A 55 -5.19 10.07 -27.14
C ALA A 55 -4.10 10.95 -26.52
N ILE A 56 -3.04 10.33 -25.96
CA ILE A 56 -1.90 11.04 -25.38
C ILE A 56 -1.10 11.77 -26.47
N ALA A 57 -0.88 11.15 -27.63
CA ALA A 57 -0.17 11.75 -28.77
C ALA A 57 -0.83 13.04 -29.24
N LYS A 58 -2.17 13.07 -29.31
CA LYS A 58 -2.93 14.27 -29.63
C LYS A 58 -2.72 15.39 -28.63
N LYS A 59 -2.66 15.10 -27.32
CA LYS A 59 -2.37 16.08 -26.27
C LYS A 59 -0.95 16.66 -26.41
N LEU A 60 0.02 15.83 -26.78
CA LEU A 60 1.43 16.18 -26.90
C LEU A 60 1.78 16.79 -28.25
N GLY A 61 0.90 16.74 -29.26
CA GLY A 61 1.21 17.14 -30.64
C GLY A 61 2.30 16.28 -31.27
N LYS A 62 2.42 14.99 -30.83
CA LYS A 62 3.42 14.01 -31.33
C LYS A 62 2.74 12.93 -32.18
N LYS A 63 3.56 12.13 -32.87
CA LYS A 63 3.06 10.94 -33.56
C LYS A 63 2.73 9.83 -32.57
N GLU A 64 1.65 9.08 -32.82
CA GLU A 64 1.22 7.95 -31.99
C GLU A 64 2.36 6.94 -31.78
N SER A 65 3.06 6.55 -32.86
CA SER A 65 4.15 5.55 -32.82
C SER A 65 5.33 5.98 -31.94
N ASP A 66 5.63 7.27 -31.87
CA ASP A 66 6.73 7.80 -31.06
C ASP A 66 6.26 7.91 -29.59
N THR A 67 5.00 8.29 -29.40
CA THR A 67 4.35 8.33 -28.09
C THR A 67 4.27 6.92 -27.46
N GLU A 68 3.80 5.92 -28.21
CA GLU A 68 3.77 4.52 -27.75
C GLU A 68 5.15 4.04 -27.30
N LYS A 69 6.19 4.27 -28.10
CA LYS A 69 7.57 3.87 -27.74
C LYS A 69 8.05 4.57 -26.46
N LEU A 70 7.82 5.86 -26.32
CA LEU A 70 8.24 6.63 -25.16
C LEU A 70 7.52 6.13 -23.90
N PHE A 71 6.19 6.02 -23.95
CA PHE A 71 5.40 5.61 -22.77
C PHE A 71 5.62 4.14 -22.42
N TYR A 72 5.82 3.27 -23.41
CA TYR A 72 6.24 1.90 -23.15
C TYR A 72 7.58 1.85 -22.41
N SER A 73 8.59 2.62 -22.87
CA SER A 73 9.89 2.74 -22.20
C SER A 73 9.75 3.29 -20.77
N MET A 74 8.97 4.35 -20.59
CA MET A 74 8.70 4.93 -19.24
C MET A 74 8.04 3.91 -18.31
N SER A 75 7.10 3.13 -18.82
CA SER A 75 6.45 2.08 -18.02
C SER A 75 7.41 0.95 -17.64
N LYS A 76 8.35 0.59 -18.54
CA LYS A 76 9.41 -0.40 -18.25
C LYS A 76 10.39 0.09 -17.21
N LYS A 77 10.62 1.39 -17.12
CA LYS A 77 11.41 2.04 -16.05
C LYS A 77 10.65 2.19 -14.73
N GLY A 78 9.35 1.88 -14.67
CA GLY A 78 8.54 2.06 -13.46
C GLY A 78 8.09 3.49 -13.19
N LEU A 79 8.09 4.39 -14.18
CA LEU A 79 7.71 5.80 -14.01
C LEU A 79 6.20 6.04 -14.11
N ILE A 80 5.52 5.18 -14.84
CA ILE A 80 4.08 5.25 -15.13
C ILE A 80 3.48 3.86 -15.12
N LEU A 81 2.16 3.77 -14.97
CA LEU A 81 1.45 2.50 -15.06
C LEU A 81 0.98 2.24 -16.49
N ARG A 82 1.24 1.02 -16.98
CA ARG A 82 0.72 0.48 -18.23
C ARG A 82 -0.29 -0.61 -17.93
N LEU A 83 -1.43 -0.55 -18.58
CA LEU A 83 -2.49 -1.55 -18.50
C LEU A 83 -2.76 -2.12 -19.88
N GLY A 84 -3.22 -3.36 -19.93
CA GLY A 84 -3.60 -4.05 -21.16
C GLY A 84 -2.67 -5.23 -21.49
N THR A 85 -3.24 -6.20 -22.20
CA THR A 85 -2.53 -7.40 -22.68
C THR A 85 -2.43 -7.41 -24.21
N GLU A 86 -3.42 -6.85 -24.89
CA GLU A 86 -3.47 -6.76 -26.36
C GLU A 86 -3.19 -5.34 -26.85
N GLN A 87 -3.79 -4.35 -26.20
CA GLN A 87 -3.57 -2.93 -26.47
C GLN A 87 -3.20 -2.20 -25.17
N ASN A 88 -2.07 -1.49 -25.22
CA ASN A 88 -1.60 -0.73 -24.07
C ASN A 88 -2.43 0.53 -23.86
N THR A 89 -2.74 0.80 -22.59
CA THR A 89 -3.16 2.10 -22.10
C THR A 89 -2.21 2.56 -21.02
N TYR A 90 -2.07 3.86 -20.84
CA TYR A 90 -1.11 4.46 -19.93
C TYR A 90 -1.83 5.42 -18.98
N MET A 91 -1.40 5.46 -17.74
CA MET A 91 -1.88 6.40 -16.74
C MET A 91 -0.75 6.81 -15.79
N ALA A 92 -0.94 7.93 -15.12
CA ALA A 92 -0.01 8.35 -14.09
C ALA A 92 0.05 7.33 -12.95
N ALA A 93 1.25 7.09 -12.43
CA ALA A 93 1.45 6.31 -11.23
C ALA A 93 1.56 7.24 -10.01
N ASN A 94 0.94 6.85 -8.89
CA ASN A 94 1.24 7.48 -7.61
C ASN A 94 2.69 7.24 -7.24
N PHE A 95 3.27 8.07 -6.38
CA PHE A 95 4.65 7.84 -5.95
C PHE A 95 4.73 6.60 -5.04
N ILE A 96 3.95 6.54 -3.95
CA ILE A 96 3.86 5.38 -3.06
C ILE A 96 2.62 4.56 -3.39
N VAL A 97 2.74 3.25 -3.30
CA VAL A 97 1.88 2.24 -3.92
C VAL A 97 1.82 2.51 -5.43
N GLY A 98 3.01 2.58 -6.03
CA GLY A 98 3.21 2.95 -7.42
C GLY A 98 4.68 3.03 -7.80
N MET A 99 5.18 4.22 -8.22
CA MET A 99 6.54 4.39 -8.73
C MET A 99 7.62 3.82 -7.81
N TRP A 100 7.50 4.03 -6.49
CA TRP A 100 8.46 3.50 -5.54
C TRP A 100 8.55 1.98 -5.63
N GLU A 101 7.44 1.29 -5.54
CA GLU A 101 7.37 -0.17 -5.58
C GLU A 101 7.86 -0.75 -6.92
N TYR A 102 7.70 -0.02 -8.02
CA TYR A 102 8.17 -0.45 -9.34
C TYR A 102 9.70 -0.44 -9.46
N HIS A 103 10.40 0.30 -8.58
CA HIS A 103 11.87 0.36 -8.53
C HIS A 103 12.49 -0.67 -7.58
N VAL A 104 11.77 -1.70 -7.16
CA VAL A 104 12.26 -2.72 -6.23
C VAL A 104 13.57 -3.39 -6.67
N ASN A 105 13.87 -3.43 -7.98
CA ASN A 105 15.10 -3.99 -8.51
C ASN A 105 16.23 -2.97 -8.74
N ASP A 106 15.94 -1.66 -8.64
CA ASP A 106 16.85 -0.57 -9.00
C ASP A 106 17.20 0.32 -7.80
N LEU A 107 17.10 -0.24 -6.58
CA LEU A 107 17.41 0.47 -5.35
C LEU A 107 18.92 0.69 -5.18
N ASP A 108 19.27 1.87 -4.68
CA ASP A 108 20.57 2.15 -4.08
C ASP A 108 20.41 3.04 -2.84
N GLU A 109 21.47 3.13 -2.03
CA GLU A 109 21.46 3.83 -0.75
C GLU A 109 21.05 5.31 -0.86
N LYS A 110 21.44 5.99 -1.93
CA LYS A 110 21.12 7.40 -2.12
C LYS A 110 19.62 7.61 -2.38
N LEU A 111 19.03 6.79 -3.24
CA LEU A 111 17.59 6.83 -3.52
C LEU A 111 16.80 6.46 -2.27
N ILE A 112 17.23 5.42 -1.55
CA ILE A 112 16.62 5.00 -0.28
C ILE A 112 16.66 6.14 0.74
N HIS A 113 17.81 6.83 0.87
CA HIS A 113 17.92 7.97 1.78
C HIS A 113 16.94 9.09 1.41
N ASP A 114 16.90 9.50 0.13
CA ASP A 114 16.01 10.56 -0.33
C ASP A 114 14.52 10.19 -0.11
N VAL A 115 14.14 8.92 -0.36
CA VAL A 115 12.77 8.45 -0.12
C VAL A 115 12.43 8.41 1.37
N ASN A 116 13.35 7.92 2.23
CA ASN A 116 13.14 7.90 3.68
C ASN A 116 13.06 9.32 4.29
N GLU A 117 13.74 10.33 3.70
CA GLU A 117 13.57 11.74 4.04
C GLU A 117 12.19 12.25 3.61
N TYR A 118 11.71 11.83 2.44
CA TYR A 118 10.50 12.34 1.82
C TYR A 118 9.19 11.79 2.42
N ILE A 119 9.13 10.50 2.74
CA ILE A 119 7.91 9.83 3.20
C ILE A 119 7.25 10.48 4.42
N PRO A 120 7.97 10.87 5.49
CA PRO A 120 7.37 11.57 6.62
C PRO A 120 6.68 12.89 6.22
N GLN A 121 7.19 13.58 5.20
CA GLN A 121 6.60 14.82 4.70
C GLN A 121 5.25 14.58 4.00
N ILE A 122 5.15 13.50 3.20
CA ILE A 122 3.86 13.09 2.58
C ILE A 122 2.84 12.77 3.67
N TRP A 123 3.25 12.04 4.72
CA TRP A 123 2.38 11.69 5.83
C TRP A 123 1.85 12.92 6.55
N GLU A 124 2.73 13.81 6.98
CA GLU A 124 2.37 15.02 7.74
C GLU A 124 1.48 15.96 6.91
N LYS A 125 1.86 16.20 5.66
CA LYS A 125 1.19 17.17 4.80
C LYS A 125 -0.14 16.67 4.25
N THR A 126 -0.28 15.36 4.01
CA THR A 126 -1.41 14.81 3.27
C THR A 126 -2.06 13.60 3.94
N TRP A 127 -1.37 12.46 4.02
CA TRP A 127 -2.00 11.16 4.33
C TRP A 127 -2.61 11.09 5.73
N ALA A 128 -1.96 11.64 6.76
CA ALA A 128 -2.52 11.68 8.11
C ALA A 128 -3.84 12.47 8.22
N LYS A 129 -4.17 13.28 7.21
CA LYS A 129 -5.37 14.13 7.16
C LYS A 129 -6.48 13.59 6.26
N GLN A 130 -6.17 12.59 5.40
CA GLN A 130 -7.14 11.98 4.49
C GLN A 130 -7.92 10.85 5.19
N LYS A 131 -9.20 10.73 4.88
CA LYS A 131 -10.04 9.61 5.30
C LYS A 131 -9.81 8.39 4.41
N THR A 132 -9.71 8.59 3.10
CA THR A 132 -9.47 7.54 2.13
C THR A 132 -7.97 7.32 1.96
N GLN A 133 -7.45 6.24 2.56
CA GLN A 133 -6.05 5.84 2.43
C GLN A 133 -5.83 4.98 1.17
N GLN A 134 -4.58 4.83 0.73
CA GLN A 134 -4.24 3.97 -0.41
C GLN A 134 -4.37 2.47 -0.09
N LEU A 135 -4.06 2.10 1.14
CA LEU A 135 -4.18 0.74 1.67
C LEU A 135 -5.20 0.73 2.82
N ARG A 136 -5.83 -0.39 3.05
CA ARG A 136 -6.67 -0.65 4.23
C ARG A 136 -6.14 -1.85 4.99
N VAL A 137 -6.57 -2.05 6.21
CA VAL A 137 -6.23 -3.22 7.01
C VAL A 137 -7.41 -4.18 6.99
N ILE A 138 -7.12 -5.47 6.72
CA ILE A 138 -8.10 -6.55 6.87
C ILE A 138 -7.61 -7.54 7.93
N PRO A 139 -8.54 -8.20 8.65
CA PRO A 139 -8.17 -9.19 9.64
C PRO A 139 -7.57 -10.44 9.00
N VAL A 140 -6.72 -11.14 9.75
CA VAL A 140 -6.26 -12.48 9.37
C VAL A 140 -7.39 -13.48 9.60
N SER A 141 -7.61 -14.40 8.66
CA SER A 141 -8.80 -15.28 8.66
C SER A 141 -8.94 -16.13 9.92
N LYS A 142 -7.84 -16.57 10.52
CA LYS A 142 -7.86 -17.33 11.79
C LYS A 142 -8.42 -16.53 12.98
N SER A 143 -8.50 -15.20 12.88
CA SER A 143 -9.08 -14.35 13.93
C SER A 143 -10.59 -14.15 13.80
N ILE A 144 -11.17 -14.58 12.68
CA ILE A 144 -12.56 -14.38 12.34
C ILE A 144 -13.40 -15.51 12.96
N SER A 145 -14.35 -15.19 13.83
CA SER A 145 -15.28 -16.20 14.37
C SER A 145 -16.34 -16.58 13.33
N ALA A 146 -16.91 -17.78 13.48
CA ALA A 146 -17.94 -18.29 12.57
C ALA A 146 -19.24 -17.47 12.57
N GLU A 147 -19.47 -16.66 13.61
CA GLU A 147 -20.64 -15.80 13.74
C GLU A 147 -20.47 -14.46 13.04
N MET A 148 -19.22 -14.06 12.69
CA MET A 148 -18.95 -12.80 12.01
C MET A 148 -19.33 -12.89 10.53
N ASN A 149 -20.13 -11.92 10.06
CA ASN A 149 -20.50 -11.81 8.65
C ASN A 149 -19.48 -10.94 7.89
N ILE A 150 -18.30 -11.51 7.63
CA ILE A 150 -17.24 -10.79 6.91
C ILE A 150 -17.47 -10.82 5.40
N MET A 151 -17.31 -9.67 4.77
CA MET A 151 -17.47 -9.56 3.33
C MET A 151 -16.28 -10.21 2.60
N PRO A 152 -16.50 -10.92 1.46
CA PRO A 152 -15.43 -11.62 0.75
C PRO A 152 -14.25 -10.74 0.29
N TYR A 153 -14.42 -9.43 0.22
CA TYR A 153 -13.34 -8.49 -0.09
C TYR A 153 -12.54 -8.05 1.16
N GLU A 154 -12.96 -8.46 2.37
CA GLU A 154 -12.25 -8.28 3.64
C GLU A 154 -11.57 -9.57 4.11
N GLU A 155 -11.61 -10.63 3.30
CA GLU A 155 -11.00 -11.92 3.55
C GLU A 155 -9.91 -12.19 2.49
N ALA A 156 -8.64 -12.29 2.91
CA ALA A 156 -7.51 -12.37 2.00
C ALA A 156 -7.57 -13.60 1.08
N GLU A 157 -7.96 -14.75 1.61
CA GLU A 157 -8.09 -16.00 0.85
C GLU A 157 -9.18 -15.90 -0.23
N SER A 158 -10.31 -15.27 0.10
CA SER A 158 -11.40 -15.03 -0.85
C SER A 158 -10.98 -14.06 -1.96
N ILE A 159 -10.19 -13.04 -1.62
CA ILE A 159 -9.60 -12.12 -2.61
C ILE A 159 -8.68 -12.89 -3.55
N ILE A 160 -7.77 -13.72 -3.04
CA ILE A 160 -6.81 -14.51 -3.83
C ILE A 160 -7.53 -15.50 -4.74
N LYS A 161 -8.46 -16.27 -4.21
CA LYS A 161 -9.23 -17.30 -4.96
C LYS A 161 -10.03 -16.74 -6.13
N LYS A 162 -10.40 -15.46 -6.11
CA LYS A 162 -11.11 -14.79 -7.20
C LYS A 162 -10.19 -14.34 -8.35
N GLN A 163 -8.86 -14.40 -8.18
CA GLN A 163 -7.93 -13.90 -9.18
C GLN A 163 -7.57 -14.97 -10.21
N SER A 164 -7.57 -14.58 -11.47
CA SER A 164 -7.06 -15.40 -12.58
C SER A 164 -5.55 -15.22 -12.81
N LYS A 165 -4.96 -14.13 -12.29
CA LYS A 165 -3.54 -13.83 -12.41
C LYS A 165 -3.01 -13.32 -11.08
N LEU A 166 -1.93 -13.96 -10.62
CA LEU A 166 -1.24 -13.66 -9.37
C LEU A 166 0.27 -13.58 -9.63
N VAL A 167 0.91 -12.62 -9.02
CA VAL A 167 2.37 -12.43 -9.05
C VAL A 167 2.83 -12.08 -7.64
N VAL A 168 3.92 -12.70 -7.18
CA VAL A 168 4.60 -12.29 -5.95
C VAL A 168 5.83 -11.46 -6.28
N ALA A 169 6.04 -10.40 -5.52
CA ALA A 169 7.22 -9.54 -5.61
C ALA A 169 7.89 -9.40 -4.25
N PRO A 170 9.20 -9.07 -4.21
CA PRO A 170 9.86 -8.68 -2.97
C PRO A 170 9.20 -7.43 -2.37
N CYS A 171 9.03 -7.42 -1.06
CA CYS A 171 8.59 -6.24 -0.33
C CYS A 171 9.68 -5.16 -0.39
N ILE A 172 9.43 -4.06 -1.12
CA ILE A 172 10.41 -2.98 -1.28
C ILE A 172 10.78 -2.35 0.06
N CYS A 173 9.80 -2.12 0.95
CA CYS A 173 10.05 -1.52 2.27
C CYS A 173 11.02 -2.37 3.11
N ARG A 174 10.91 -3.69 3.07
CA ARG A 174 11.80 -4.60 3.80
C ARG A 174 13.15 -4.72 3.12
N LYS A 175 13.16 -4.73 1.77
CA LYS A 175 14.38 -4.77 0.98
C LYS A 175 15.24 -3.52 1.21
N GLU A 176 14.64 -2.32 1.13
CA GLU A 176 15.37 -1.06 1.38
C GLU A 176 15.94 -0.97 2.79
N GLN A 177 15.13 -1.34 3.81
CA GLN A 177 15.58 -1.31 5.20
C GLN A 177 16.71 -2.32 5.45
N ASN A 178 16.69 -3.51 4.80
CA ASN A 178 17.80 -4.45 4.84
C ASN A 178 19.08 -3.87 4.19
N MET A 179 18.96 -3.15 3.08
CA MET A 179 20.10 -2.53 2.40
C MET A 179 20.78 -1.45 3.24
N VAL A 180 20.04 -0.76 4.11
CA VAL A 180 20.60 0.28 5.01
C VAL A 180 20.80 -0.19 6.45
N GLY A 181 20.71 -1.50 6.71
CA GLY A 181 21.05 -2.12 8.00
C GLY A 181 19.99 -1.98 9.09
N HIS A 182 18.75 -1.61 8.74
CA HIS A 182 17.62 -1.43 9.65
C HIS A 182 16.45 -2.41 9.38
N GLY A 183 16.70 -3.45 8.59
CA GLY A 183 15.70 -4.44 8.22
C GLY A 183 15.38 -5.44 9.31
N CYS A 184 14.52 -6.42 8.96
CA CYS A 184 14.12 -7.53 9.82
C CYS A 184 14.17 -8.86 9.05
N ASP A 185 14.18 -9.98 9.77
CA ASP A 185 14.32 -11.33 9.21
C ASP A 185 13.00 -11.92 8.68
N ARG A 186 11.92 -11.13 8.62
CA ARG A 186 10.63 -11.58 8.08
C ARG A 186 10.71 -11.87 6.58
N PRO A 187 9.84 -12.76 6.03
CA PRO A 187 9.87 -13.13 4.61
C PRO A 187 9.89 -11.92 3.68
N LEU A 188 10.70 -11.98 2.62
CA LEU A 188 10.85 -10.88 1.67
C LEU A 188 9.77 -10.89 0.58
N GLU A 189 9.43 -12.05 0.01
CA GLU A 189 8.38 -12.21 -1.00
C GLU A 189 6.98 -12.14 -0.37
N THR A 190 6.51 -10.92 -0.12
CA THR A 190 5.25 -10.67 0.60
C THR A 190 4.43 -9.53 -0.02
N CYS A 191 4.66 -9.21 -1.29
CA CYS A 191 3.86 -8.30 -2.09
C CYS A 191 3.11 -9.12 -3.13
N LEU A 192 1.83 -9.47 -2.86
CA LEU A 192 0.97 -10.21 -3.78
C LEU A 192 0.24 -9.25 -4.71
N MET A 193 0.62 -9.24 -5.98
CA MET A 193 -0.04 -8.48 -7.02
C MET A 193 -1.18 -9.27 -7.64
N LEU A 194 -2.30 -8.60 -7.89
CA LEU A 194 -3.57 -9.19 -8.28
C LEU A 194 -4.04 -8.64 -9.64
N GLY A 195 -4.56 -9.50 -10.51
CA GLY A 195 -5.21 -9.10 -11.76
C GLY A 195 -4.34 -8.16 -12.62
N ALA A 196 -4.82 -6.95 -12.91
CA ALA A 196 -4.12 -5.98 -13.76
C ALA A 196 -2.74 -5.58 -13.18
N GLY A 197 -2.62 -5.47 -11.85
CA GLY A 197 -1.33 -5.23 -11.19
C GLY A 197 -0.34 -6.38 -11.42
N ALA A 198 -0.82 -7.62 -11.38
CA ALA A 198 0.00 -8.80 -11.62
C ALA A 198 0.58 -8.84 -13.04
N TYR A 199 -0.21 -8.50 -14.06
CA TYR A 199 0.28 -8.41 -15.45
C TYR A 199 1.39 -7.37 -15.59
N PHE A 200 1.23 -6.20 -14.98
CA PHE A 200 2.26 -5.14 -15.03
C PHE A 200 3.58 -5.60 -14.39
N TYR A 201 3.51 -6.20 -13.21
CA TYR A 201 4.71 -6.68 -12.49
C TYR A 201 5.44 -7.79 -13.24
N GLU A 202 4.71 -8.78 -13.79
CA GLU A 202 5.29 -9.85 -14.60
C GLU A 202 5.94 -9.29 -15.87
N GLN A 203 5.23 -8.45 -16.61
CA GLN A 203 5.75 -7.86 -17.87
C GLN A 203 6.99 -6.99 -17.62
N ASN A 204 7.11 -6.36 -16.47
CA ASN A 204 8.25 -5.53 -16.11
C ASN A 204 9.38 -6.31 -15.41
N GLY A 205 9.16 -7.58 -15.05
CA GLY A 205 10.17 -8.40 -14.37
C GLY A 205 10.40 -8.01 -12.91
N THR A 206 9.41 -7.33 -12.29
CA THR A 206 9.49 -6.90 -10.88
C THR A 206 8.93 -7.93 -9.91
N GLY A 207 8.29 -9.00 -10.42
CA GLY A 207 7.79 -10.12 -9.64
C GLY A 207 7.68 -11.38 -10.50
N ARG A 208 7.43 -12.51 -9.86
CA ARG A 208 7.25 -13.81 -10.51
C ARG A 208 5.80 -14.32 -10.41
N PRO A 209 5.25 -14.97 -11.46
CA PRO A 209 3.92 -15.56 -11.39
C PRO A 209 3.87 -16.69 -10.36
N VAL A 210 2.72 -16.83 -9.70
CA VAL A 210 2.44 -17.87 -8.72
C VAL A 210 1.06 -18.48 -8.95
N SER A 211 0.87 -19.75 -8.54
CA SER A 211 -0.46 -20.37 -8.51
C SER A 211 -1.30 -19.81 -7.35
N GLN A 212 -2.59 -20.15 -7.32
CA GLN A 212 -3.44 -19.79 -6.18
C GLN A 212 -2.98 -20.50 -4.90
N GLU A 213 -2.57 -21.76 -5.01
CA GLU A 213 -2.07 -22.55 -3.89
C GLU A 213 -0.81 -21.93 -3.29
N GLU A 214 0.18 -21.59 -4.15
CA GLU A 214 1.40 -20.92 -3.71
C GLU A 214 1.13 -19.55 -3.10
N ALA A 215 0.20 -18.77 -3.66
CA ALA A 215 -0.19 -17.47 -3.10
C ALA A 215 -0.81 -17.60 -1.70
N LEU A 216 -1.60 -18.65 -1.46
CA LEU A 216 -2.16 -18.96 -0.14
C LEU A 216 -1.07 -19.43 0.85
N GLU A 217 -0.07 -20.20 0.39
CA GLU A 217 1.09 -20.57 1.21
C GLU A 217 1.90 -19.31 1.62
N ILE A 218 2.18 -18.41 0.68
CA ILE A 218 2.86 -17.14 0.96
C ILE A 218 2.06 -16.28 1.94
N LEU A 219 0.73 -16.20 1.78
CA LEU A 219 -0.15 -15.53 2.71
C LEU A 219 -0.02 -16.10 4.13
N ASN A 220 -0.09 -17.43 4.27
CA ASN A 220 0.02 -18.11 5.57
C ASN A 220 1.39 -17.87 6.22
N GLN A 221 2.48 -17.98 5.46
CA GLN A 221 3.84 -17.67 5.93
C GLN A 221 3.94 -16.20 6.43
N GLY A 222 3.30 -15.27 5.73
CA GLY A 222 3.23 -13.88 6.16
C GLY A 222 2.47 -13.70 7.48
N ILE A 223 1.33 -14.35 7.64
CA ILE A 223 0.52 -14.32 8.86
C ILE A 223 1.31 -14.91 10.05
N GLU A 224 1.95 -16.07 9.86
CA GLU A 224 2.77 -16.72 10.89
C GLU A 224 3.97 -15.87 11.30
N ALA A 225 4.55 -15.11 10.37
CA ALA A 225 5.61 -14.15 10.63
C ALA A 225 5.10 -12.83 11.29
N GLY A 226 3.82 -12.71 11.61
CA GLY A 226 3.21 -11.55 12.26
C GLY A 226 3.06 -10.34 11.33
N LEU A 227 2.79 -10.56 10.04
CA LEU A 227 2.61 -9.48 9.08
C LEU A 227 1.14 -9.06 8.98
N VAL A 228 0.89 -7.75 9.03
CA VAL A 228 -0.42 -7.13 8.86
C VAL A 228 -0.82 -7.19 7.38
N LEU A 229 -2.03 -7.63 7.10
CA LEU A 229 -2.57 -7.71 5.74
C LEU A 229 -3.13 -6.36 5.31
N GLN A 230 -2.53 -5.77 4.26
CA GLN A 230 -2.91 -4.47 3.73
C GLN A 230 -3.21 -4.55 2.22
N PRO A 231 -4.44 -4.92 1.81
CA PRO A 231 -4.85 -4.77 0.42
C PRO A 231 -4.96 -3.30 0.01
N SER A 232 -4.80 -3.00 -1.29
CA SER A 232 -5.19 -1.70 -1.81
C SER A 232 -6.66 -1.42 -1.50
N ASN A 233 -6.95 -0.17 -1.11
CA ASN A 233 -8.21 0.22 -0.47
C ASN A 233 -9.38 0.27 -1.46
N SER A 234 -9.86 -0.90 -1.84
CA SER A 234 -11.10 -1.07 -2.62
C SER A 234 -11.62 -2.50 -2.48
N GLN A 235 -12.89 -2.73 -2.88
CA GLN A 235 -13.48 -4.07 -2.93
C GLN A 235 -12.84 -4.95 -4.03
N LYS A 236 -12.14 -4.32 -5.00
CA LYS A 236 -11.36 -4.97 -6.07
C LYS A 236 -9.88 -4.57 -5.95
N PRO A 237 -9.16 -5.08 -4.95
CA PRO A 237 -7.79 -4.70 -4.74
C PRO A 237 -6.87 -5.20 -5.86
N LEU A 238 -5.81 -4.43 -6.15
CA LEU A 238 -4.77 -4.78 -7.13
C LEU A 238 -3.50 -5.35 -6.46
N VAL A 239 -3.42 -5.29 -5.14
CA VAL A 239 -2.30 -5.79 -4.34
C VAL A 239 -2.79 -6.16 -2.95
N ILE A 240 -2.15 -7.16 -2.34
CA ILE A 240 -2.15 -7.40 -0.89
C ILE A 240 -0.71 -7.29 -0.42
N CYS A 241 -0.39 -6.23 0.32
CA CYS A 241 0.87 -6.10 1.04
C CYS A 241 0.78 -6.85 2.37
N MET A 242 1.86 -7.53 2.78
CA MET A 242 2.00 -8.12 4.11
C MET A 242 3.10 -7.37 4.87
N CYS A 243 2.71 -6.58 5.83
CA CYS A 243 3.49 -5.47 6.37
C CYS A 243 3.92 -5.67 7.83
N CYS A 244 5.11 -5.19 8.18
CA CYS A 244 5.59 -5.11 9.56
C CYS A 244 5.72 -3.66 10.02
N GLY A 245 5.54 -3.41 11.31
CA GLY A 245 5.64 -2.07 11.90
C GLY A 245 7.05 -1.47 11.85
N CYS A 246 8.09 -2.30 11.69
CA CYS A 246 9.49 -1.86 11.68
C CYS A 246 9.98 -1.36 10.31
N CYS A 247 9.56 -1.98 9.20
CA CYS A 247 10.07 -1.65 7.85
C CYS A 247 9.04 -0.91 6.99
N CYS A 248 7.74 -1.26 7.08
CA CYS A 248 6.72 -0.74 6.18
C CYS A 248 6.57 0.78 6.29
N LEU A 249 6.72 1.48 5.17
CA LEU A 249 6.59 2.94 5.10
C LEU A 249 5.22 3.43 5.59
N VAL A 250 4.16 2.64 5.37
CA VAL A 250 2.80 2.97 5.84
C VAL A 250 2.68 2.75 7.34
N LEU A 251 2.91 1.52 7.84
CA LEU A 251 2.73 1.21 9.26
C LEU A 251 3.72 1.97 10.17
N LYS A 252 4.97 2.15 9.73
CA LYS A 252 5.98 2.90 10.49
C LYS A 252 5.58 4.36 10.73
N ASN A 253 4.97 5.02 9.75
CA ASN A 253 4.49 6.38 9.92
C ASN A 253 3.13 6.44 10.64
N LEU A 254 2.25 5.46 10.39
CA LEU A 254 1.02 5.31 11.16
C LEU A 254 1.30 5.14 12.66
N ASN A 255 2.32 4.37 13.03
CA ASN A 255 2.76 4.16 14.41
C ASN A 255 3.22 5.43 15.14
N LYS A 256 3.63 6.47 14.40
CA LYS A 256 4.05 7.75 14.99
C LYS A 256 2.86 8.63 15.43
N LEU A 257 1.64 8.31 14.98
CA LEU A 257 0.44 9.02 15.37
C LEU A 257 0.01 8.59 16.77
N ASP A 258 -0.60 9.52 17.53
CA ASP A 258 -1.19 9.22 18.83
C ASP A 258 -2.39 8.28 18.69
N GLU A 259 -3.21 8.48 17.64
CA GLU A 259 -4.43 7.73 17.38
C GLU A 259 -4.41 7.09 15.96
N PRO A 260 -3.53 6.12 15.68
CA PRO A 260 -3.42 5.50 14.36
C PRO A 260 -4.72 4.81 13.90
N ALA A 261 -5.57 4.36 14.81
CA ALA A 261 -6.85 3.73 14.49
C ALA A 261 -7.83 4.67 13.76
N LYS A 262 -7.70 5.99 13.93
CA LYS A 262 -8.52 7.00 13.22
C LYS A 262 -8.12 7.16 11.75
N VAL A 263 -6.88 6.83 11.41
CA VAL A 263 -6.33 6.97 10.04
C VAL A 263 -6.35 5.64 9.31
N ALA A 264 -6.18 4.53 10.03
CA ALA A 264 -6.26 3.19 9.44
C ALA A 264 -7.69 2.89 8.94
N CYS A 265 -7.82 2.56 7.65
CA CYS A 265 -9.09 2.12 7.08
C CYS A 265 -9.34 0.67 7.50
N THR A 266 -10.09 0.46 8.58
CA THR A 266 -10.45 -0.85 9.11
C THR A 266 -11.83 -0.82 9.77
N ASN A 267 -12.57 -1.93 9.64
CA ASN A 267 -13.90 -2.10 10.25
C ASN A 267 -13.86 -2.97 11.51
N TYR A 268 -12.67 -3.23 12.05
CA TYR A 268 -12.48 -4.17 13.16
C TYR A 268 -11.58 -3.58 14.26
N TYR A 269 -11.70 -4.13 15.45
CA TYR A 269 -10.80 -3.96 16.59
C TYR A 269 -10.73 -5.24 17.41
N VAL A 270 -9.87 -5.28 18.41
CA VAL A 270 -9.71 -6.45 19.29
C VAL A 270 -10.13 -6.09 20.70
N THR A 271 -10.78 -7.05 21.39
CA THR A 271 -11.09 -7.00 22.81
C THR A 271 -10.40 -8.14 23.56
N VAL A 272 -10.32 -8.02 24.88
CA VAL A 272 -9.80 -9.03 25.79
C VAL A 272 -10.89 -9.39 26.79
N THR A 273 -11.11 -10.70 27.03
CA THR A 273 -11.89 -11.22 28.15
C THR A 273 -10.93 -11.38 29.33
N GLU A 274 -11.06 -10.54 30.33
CA GLU A 274 -10.13 -10.46 31.46
C GLU A 274 -10.07 -11.77 32.24
N ASP A 275 -11.21 -12.42 32.48
CA ASP A 275 -11.31 -13.68 33.24
C ASP A 275 -10.57 -14.85 32.53
N ASP A 276 -10.40 -14.81 31.22
CA ASP A 276 -9.70 -15.84 30.43
C ASP A 276 -8.22 -15.48 30.19
N CYS A 277 -7.81 -14.23 30.51
CA CYS A 277 -6.45 -13.74 30.27
C CYS A 277 -5.49 -14.20 31.35
N THR A 278 -4.33 -14.71 30.95
CA THR A 278 -3.26 -15.16 31.85
C THR A 278 -2.08 -14.18 31.92
N GLY A 279 -2.13 -13.07 31.19
CA GLY A 279 -1.04 -12.09 31.13
C GLY A 279 0.24 -12.61 30.48
N CYS A 280 0.19 -13.63 29.60
CA CYS A 280 1.39 -14.26 29.00
C CYS A 280 2.21 -13.32 28.12
N GLY A 281 1.64 -12.25 27.55
CA GLY A 281 2.33 -11.25 26.73
C GLY A 281 2.40 -11.55 25.23
N ASP A 282 2.02 -12.73 24.75
CA ASP A 282 2.13 -13.12 23.32
C ASP A 282 1.37 -12.18 22.38
N CYS A 283 0.24 -11.62 22.83
CA CYS A 283 -0.55 -10.65 22.09
C CYS A 283 0.13 -9.26 22.03
N GLU A 284 0.89 -8.87 23.06
CA GLU A 284 1.70 -7.66 23.08
C GLU A 284 2.88 -7.78 22.11
N ASP A 285 3.63 -8.88 22.17
CA ASP A 285 4.83 -9.13 21.34
C ASP A 285 4.52 -9.14 19.85
N ILE A 286 3.36 -9.70 19.44
CA ILE A 286 2.97 -9.77 18.03
C ILE A 286 2.40 -8.45 17.50
N CYS A 287 1.99 -7.52 18.37
CA CYS A 287 1.29 -6.31 17.99
C CYS A 287 2.19 -5.34 17.22
N GLN A 288 1.96 -5.19 15.91
CA GLN A 288 2.74 -4.31 15.04
C GLN A 288 2.50 -2.81 15.31
N MET A 289 1.48 -2.48 16.12
CA MET A 289 1.07 -1.10 16.43
C MET A 289 1.32 -0.69 17.89
N GLY A 290 1.84 -1.60 18.74
CA GLY A 290 1.95 -1.34 20.16
C GLY A 290 0.60 -0.96 20.77
N ALA A 291 -0.46 -1.65 20.35
CA ALA A 291 -1.83 -1.38 20.78
C ALA A 291 -2.25 -2.25 21.99
N ILE A 292 -1.40 -3.17 22.40
CA ILE A 292 -1.66 -4.07 23.54
C ILE A 292 -0.49 -3.97 24.50
N THR A 293 -0.79 -3.85 25.78
CA THR A 293 0.15 -3.91 26.91
C THR A 293 -0.37 -4.90 27.94
N VAL A 294 0.53 -5.55 28.68
CA VAL A 294 0.13 -6.39 29.82
C VAL A 294 0.29 -5.57 31.11
N GLU A 295 -0.81 -5.39 31.83
CA GLU A 295 -0.90 -4.66 33.08
C GLU A 295 -1.64 -5.53 34.12
N ASP A 296 -1.13 -5.64 35.35
CA ASP A 296 -1.75 -6.41 36.44
C ASP A 296 -2.21 -7.82 36.04
N GLU A 297 -1.33 -8.56 35.32
CA GLU A 297 -1.56 -9.93 34.84
C GLU A 297 -2.68 -10.07 33.78
N SER A 298 -3.12 -8.98 33.16
CA SER A 298 -4.10 -9.00 32.07
C SER A 298 -3.65 -8.11 30.90
N ALA A 299 -4.05 -8.49 29.69
CA ALA A 299 -3.78 -7.68 28.50
C ALA A 299 -4.81 -6.55 28.36
N VAL A 300 -4.32 -5.34 28.13
CA VAL A 300 -5.11 -4.13 27.91
C VAL A 300 -4.96 -3.65 26.48
N VAL A 301 -6.06 -3.40 25.77
CA VAL A 301 -6.08 -2.93 24.39
C VAL A 301 -6.34 -1.44 24.32
N SER A 302 -5.42 -0.70 23.72
CA SER A 302 -5.63 0.69 23.32
C SER A 302 -6.42 0.74 22.02
N LEU A 303 -7.72 1.04 22.09
CA LEU A 303 -8.57 1.19 20.89
C LEU A 303 -8.11 2.34 19.99
N ALA A 304 -7.46 3.36 20.54
CA ALA A 304 -6.87 4.45 19.76
C ALA A 304 -5.72 3.96 18.83
N ARG A 305 -5.05 2.87 19.23
CA ARG A 305 -3.93 2.29 18.47
C ARG A 305 -4.29 1.02 17.72
N CYS A 306 -5.36 0.31 18.08
CA CYS A 306 -5.73 -0.96 17.47
C CYS A 306 -6.28 -0.78 16.05
N ILE A 307 -5.62 -1.40 15.07
CA ILE A 307 -6.01 -1.36 13.65
C ILE A 307 -6.78 -2.61 13.20
N GLY A 308 -7.21 -3.48 14.12
CA GLY A 308 -8.09 -4.61 13.82
C GLY A 308 -7.49 -5.69 12.91
N CYS A 309 -6.18 -5.86 12.89
CA CYS A 309 -5.51 -6.85 12.03
C CYS A 309 -5.69 -8.30 12.49
N GLY A 310 -6.10 -8.54 13.74
CA GLY A 310 -6.39 -9.85 14.31
C GLY A 310 -5.18 -10.75 14.60
N LEU A 311 -3.94 -10.29 14.41
CA LEU A 311 -2.73 -11.10 14.66
C LEU A 311 -2.65 -11.60 16.11
N CYS A 312 -2.99 -10.76 17.10
CA CYS A 312 -2.99 -11.13 18.52
C CYS A 312 -4.00 -12.24 18.82
N VAL A 313 -5.14 -12.26 18.15
CA VAL A 313 -6.15 -13.33 18.31
C VAL A 313 -5.58 -14.67 17.90
N THR A 314 -4.73 -14.73 16.87
CA THR A 314 -4.12 -15.99 16.40
C THR A 314 -3.01 -16.51 17.34
N LYS A 315 -2.56 -15.71 18.29
CA LYS A 315 -1.49 -16.07 19.24
C LYS A 315 -2.02 -16.38 20.64
N CYS A 316 -3.26 -16.04 20.94
CA CYS A 316 -3.84 -16.30 22.25
C CYS A 316 -4.26 -17.76 22.42
N GLU A 317 -3.44 -18.55 23.10
CA GLU A 317 -3.73 -19.96 23.39
C GLU A 317 -4.93 -20.16 24.32
N PHE A 318 -5.27 -19.12 25.09
CA PHE A 318 -6.38 -19.14 26.07
C PHE A 318 -7.69 -18.59 25.49
N ASN A 319 -7.71 -18.19 24.21
CA ASN A 319 -8.85 -17.55 23.53
C ASN A 319 -9.40 -16.30 24.25
N ALA A 320 -8.56 -15.65 25.07
CA ALA A 320 -8.94 -14.43 25.80
C ALA A 320 -9.09 -13.21 24.88
N THR A 321 -8.47 -13.21 23.68
CA THR A 321 -8.58 -12.12 22.72
C THR A 321 -9.57 -12.45 21.62
N SER A 322 -10.41 -11.49 21.24
CA SER A 322 -11.43 -11.66 20.19
C SER A 322 -11.44 -10.49 19.25
N LEU A 323 -11.63 -10.78 17.94
CA LEU A 323 -11.88 -9.77 16.93
C LEU A 323 -13.34 -9.32 17.03
N VAL A 324 -13.57 -8.01 16.95
CA VAL A 324 -14.91 -7.40 17.01
C VAL A 324 -15.08 -6.49 15.81
N GLU A 325 -16.25 -6.55 15.20
CA GLU A 325 -16.67 -5.63 14.14
C GLU A 325 -17.14 -4.31 14.75
N LYS A 326 -16.76 -3.18 14.16
CA LYS A 326 -17.21 -1.84 14.57
C LYS A 326 -18.72 -1.68 14.35
N GLU A 327 -19.33 -0.82 15.17
CA GLU A 327 -20.72 -0.42 14.95
C GLU A 327 -20.93 0.23 13.57
N GLU A 328 -22.13 0.09 12.98
CA GLU A 328 -22.41 0.50 11.61
C GLU A 328 -22.03 1.96 11.31
N PHE A 329 -22.23 2.86 12.29
CA PHE A 329 -21.90 4.29 12.16
C PHE A 329 -20.39 4.60 12.24
N GLU A 330 -19.58 3.65 12.73
CA GLU A 330 -18.12 3.76 12.82
C GLU A 330 -17.40 3.09 11.66
N LYS A 331 -18.13 2.31 10.85
CA LYS A 331 -17.57 1.59 9.72
C LYS A 331 -17.06 2.53 8.63
N TYR A 332 -15.90 2.20 8.12
CA TYR A 332 -15.34 2.81 6.93
C TYR A 332 -16.00 2.21 5.68
N ALA A 333 -16.60 3.06 4.84
CA ALA A 333 -17.15 2.63 3.57
C ALA A 333 -16.03 2.33 2.56
N ILE A 334 -15.85 1.04 2.23
CA ILE A 334 -14.78 0.60 1.33
C ILE A 334 -15.19 0.91 -0.12
N PRO A 335 -14.38 1.71 -0.87
CA PRO A 335 -14.65 2.04 -2.26
C PRO A 335 -14.86 0.80 -3.14
N ALA A 336 -15.80 0.83 -4.07
CA ALA A 336 -16.09 -0.31 -4.94
C ALA A 336 -14.90 -0.73 -5.82
N ASP A 337 -14.11 0.25 -6.26
CA ASP A 337 -12.91 0.00 -7.07
C ASP A 337 -11.86 1.14 -6.93
N THR A 338 -10.79 1.05 -7.72
CA THR A 338 -9.70 2.03 -7.70
C THR A 338 -10.14 3.41 -8.19
N VAL A 339 -11.11 3.48 -9.09
CA VAL A 339 -11.61 4.77 -9.61
C VAL A 339 -12.35 5.52 -8.50
N GLU A 340 -13.30 4.87 -7.83
CA GLU A 340 -14.00 5.47 -6.70
C GLU A 340 -13.04 5.86 -5.56
N LYS A 341 -12.07 5.00 -5.24
CA LYS A 341 -11.00 5.35 -4.28
C LYS A 341 -10.30 6.66 -4.66
N TYR A 342 -9.87 6.80 -5.91
CA TYR A 342 -9.17 7.99 -6.38
C TYR A 342 -10.08 9.23 -6.40
N MET A 343 -11.34 9.07 -6.78
CA MET A 343 -12.32 10.16 -6.72
C MET A 343 -12.53 10.66 -5.29
N ASN A 344 -12.67 9.76 -4.32
CA ASN A 344 -12.77 10.12 -2.90
C ASN A 344 -11.53 10.89 -2.44
N MET A 345 -10.33 10.40 -2.78
CA MET A 345 -9.06 11.05 -2.39
C MET A 345 -8.92 12.47 -2.95
N VAL A 346 -9.26 12.70 -4.24
CA VAL A 346 -9.19 14.05 -4.83
C VAL A 346 -10.27 14.98 -4.29
N GLN A 347 -11.47 14.48 -4.00
CA GLN A 347 -12.54 15.23 -3.38
C GLN A 347 -12.18 15.66 -1.95
N GLU A 348 -11.64 14.75 -1.14
CA GLU A 348 -11.17 15.06 0.22
C GLU A 348 -10.06 16.11 0.25
N ARG A 349 -9.28 16.20 -0.82
CA ARG A 349 -8.22 17.22 -1.02
C ARG A 349 -8.75 18.52 -1.63
N GLY A 350 -10.03 18.61 -2.00
CA GLY A 350 -10.62 19.81 -2.62
C GLY A 350 -10.07 20.10 -4.01
N LEU A 351 -9.66 19.08 -4.77
CA LEU A 351 -9.15 19.20 -6.13
C LEU A 351 -10.27 19.16 -7.19
N ILE A 352 -11.45 18.70 -6.80
CA ILE A 352 -12.71 18.71 -7.57
C ILE A 352 -13.87 19.07 -6.68
#